data_ff502f255b7e130eb242df95153f3ac4
#
_entry.id   ff502f255b7e130eb242df95153f3ac4
#
_cell.length_a   1.000
_cell.length_b   1.000
_cell.length_c   1.000
_cell.angle_alpha   90.00
_cell.angle_beta   90.00
_cell.angle_gamma   90.00
#
_symmetry.space_group_name_H-M   'P 1'
#
loop_
_entity.id
_entity.type
_entity.pdbx_description
1 polymer ?
#
loop_
_entity_poly.entity_id
_entity_poly.type
_entity_poly.pdbx_seq_one_letter_code
_entity_poly.pdbx_strand_id
1 'polypeptide(L)'
;MGNRSVKKLCIAMIYLIPVIIFIGTLSKMYKVFWNVNACMSDYYLAVFDWKTISFMGLFEMIYVSFVSIVIIKRNMTLNRIVLYQSMGKMWRYCIKRGILITLLIPVVNCLIILLTALREGAVFGCNWNVTGSLAKTWIPYHELAYENTFAVIVLMLLLDILRLQIVYVLLCLLYWITRSAVWSFIIIYFNAVSYTHLTLPTNSL
;
A
#
# COMPACT_ATOMS: atom_id res chain seq x y z
N MET A 1 7.37 -13.58 -29.09
CA MET A 1 6.54 -13.51 -27.87
C MET A 1 7.34 -13.29 -26.56
N GLY A 2 8.59 -13.71 -26.46
CA GLY A 2 9.38 -13.67 -25.21
C GLY A 2 9.66 -12.28 -24.60
N ASN A 3 9.91 -11.26 -25.41
CA ASN A 3 10.38 -9.96 -24.90
C ASN A 3 9.31 -9.18 -24.05
N ARG A 4 8.02 -9.37 -24.31
CA ARG A 4 6.96 -8.69 -23.52
C ARG A 4 6.75 -9.34 -22.13
N SER A 5 6.91 -10.65 -22.03
CA SER A 5 6.79 -11.36 -20.74
C SER A 5 7.97 -11.05 -19.83
N VAL A 6 9.18 -11.00 -20.37
CA VAL A 6 10.40 -10.63 -19.62
C VAL A 6 10.28 -9.21 -19.05
N LYS A 7 9.83 -8.23 -19.86
CA LYS A 7 9.62 -6.85 -19.35
C LYS A 7 8.61 -6.77 -18.22
N LYS A 8 7.51 -7.52 -18.27
CA LYS A 8 6.52 -7.56 -17.20
C LYS A 8 7.12 -8.19 -15.92
N LEU A 9 7.89 -9.26 -16.07
CA LEU A 9 8.57 -9.91 -14.96
C LEU A 9 9.58 -8.96 -14.29
N CYS A 10 10.41 -8.25 -15.06
CA CYS A 10 11.34 -7.25 -14.52
C CYS A 10 10.62 -6.15 -13.72
N ILE A 11 9.50 -5.63 -14.22
CA ILE A 11 8.72 -4.61 -13.51
C ILE A 11 8.17 -5.17 -12.18
N ALA A 12 7.68 -6.40 -12.17
CA ALA A 12 7.20 -7.04 -10.94
C ALA A 12 8.35 -7.27 -9.94
N MET A 13 9.52 -7.69 -10.39
CA MET A 13 10.70 -7.93 -9.55
C MET A 13 11.24 -6.64 -8.92
N ILE A 14 11.22 -5.52 -9.66
CA ILE A 14 11.59 -4.20 -9.12
C ILE A 14 10.75 -3.81 -7.91
N TYR A 15 9.49 -4.25 -7.87
CA TYR A 15 8.63 -4.03 -6.71
C TYR A 15 8.87 -5.06 -5.59
N LEU A 16 8.84 -6.35 -5.94
CA LEU A 16 8.85 -7.43 -4.94
C LEU A 16 10.15 -7.49 -4.13
N ILE A 17 11.31 -7.29 -4.77
CA ILE A 17 12.61 -7.40 -4.08
C ILE A 17 12.73 -6.37 -2.94
N PRO A 18 12.53 -5.06 -3.16
CA PRO A 18 12.58 -4.08 -2.07
C PRO A 18 11.56 -4.35 -0.97
N VAL A 19 10.33 -4.77 -1.32
CA VAL A 19 9.28 -5.08 -0.34
C VAL A 19 9.70 -6.26 0.55
N ILE A 20 10.18 -7.35 -0.03
CA ILE A 20 10.63 -8.52 0.74
C ILE A 20 11.80 -8.16 1.66
N ILE A 21 12.78 -7.40 1.16
CA ILE A 21 13.94 -6.97 1.96
C ILE A 21 13.44 -6.07 3.12
N PHE A 22 12.56 -5.13 2.86
CA PHE A 22 12.05 -4.21 3.86
C PHE A 22 11.25 -4.92 4.95
N ILE A 23 10.28 -5.76 4.58
CA ILE A 23 9.48 -6.54 5.53
C ILE A 23 10.37 -7.50 6.33
N GLY A 24 11.34 -8.14 5.67
CA GLY A 24 12.30 -9.03 6.34
C GLY A 24 13.24 -8.31 7.32
N THR A 25 13.64 -7.07 7.05
CA THR A 25 14.45 -6.26 7.99
C THR A 25 13.62 -5.77 9.15
N LEU A 26 12.38 -5.29 8.90
CA LEU A 26 11.45 -4.89 9.94
C LEU A 26 11.15 -6.03 10.92
N SER A 27 10.86 -7.23 10.41
CA SER A 27 10.57 -8.38 11.28
C SER A 27 11.71 -8.71 12.24
N LYS A 28 12.96 -8.61 11.77
CA LYS A 28 14.14 -8.78 12.62
C LYS A 28 14.28 -7.68 13.65
N MET A 29 14.05 -6.44 13.27
CA MET A 29 14.08 -5.30 14.22
C MET A 29 13.05 -5.47 15.32
N TYR A 30 11.83 -5.84 14.99
CA TYR A 30 10.77 -6.04 15.99
C TYR A 30 11.06 -7.20 16.93
N LYS A 31 11.61 -8.31 16.44
CA LYS A 31 12.00 -9.45 17.28
C LYS A 31 13.08 -9.09 18.29
N VAL A 32 14.06 -8.27 17.89
CA VAL A 32 15.17 -7.84 18.74
C VAL A 32 14.72 -6.82 19.80
N PHE A 33 13.86 -5.87 19.43
CA PHE A 33 13.47 -4.78 20.33
C PHE A 33 12.34 -5.14 21.29
N TRP A 34 11.46 -6.08 20.93
CA TRP A 34 10.21 -6.27 21.65
C TRP A 34 10.14 -7.53 22.50
N ASN A 35 11.04 -8.46 22.39
CA ASN A 35 11.14 -9.71 23.19
C ASN A 35 9.78 -10.33 23.59
N VAL A 36 8.74 -10.05 22.84
CA VAL A 36 7.34 -10.46 23.06
C VAL A 36 6.96 -11.44 21.95
N ASN A 37 6.14 -12.42 22.29
CA ASN A 37 5.51 -13.28 21.29
C ASN A 37 4.57 -12.44 20.42
N ALA A 38 5.08 -11.93 19.32
CA ALA A 38 4.30 -11.13 18.38
C ALA A 38 3.23 -12.00 17.70
N CYS A 39 2.03 -11.45 17.58
CA CYS A 39 0.95 -12.09 16.82
C CYS A 39 1.00 -11.63 15.34
N MET A 40 0.27 -12.33 14.47
CA MET A 40 0.28 -12.01 13.03
C MET A 40 -0.20 -10.58 12.73
N SER A 41 -1.17 -10.07 13.47
CA SER A 41 -1.65 -8.71 13.34
C SER A 41 -0.59 -7.66 13.70
N ASP A 42 0.33 -7.98 14.62
CA ASP A 42 1.43 -7.07 14.98
C ASP A 42 2.38 -6.84 13.81
N TYR A 43 2.69 -7.87 13.02
CA TYR A 43 3.51 -7.72 11.81
C TYR A 43 2.84 -6.85 10.77
N TYR A 44 1.52 -6.99 10.61
CA TYR A 44 0.77 -6.14 9.69
C TYR A 44 0.75 -4.68 10.18
N LEU A 45 0.49 -4.47 11.47
CA LEU A 45 0.51 -3.17 12.10
C LEU A 45 1.90 -2.51 12.01
N ALA A 46 2.96 -3.29 12.22
CA ALA A 46 4.33 -2.82 12.15
C ALA A 46 4.72 -2.26 10.77
N VAL A 47 4.21 -2.84 9.71
CA VAL A 47 4.45 -2.34 8.33
C VAL A 47 3.71 -1.02 8.09
N PHE A 48 2.57 -0.81 8.75
CA PHE A 48 1.75 0.39 8.66
C PHE A 48 1.95 1.37 9.82
N ASP A 49 2.96 1.16 10.68
CA ASP A 49 3.37 2.13 11.70
C ASP A 49 3.72 3.49 11.06
N TRP A 50 3.44 4.57 11.77
CA TRP A 50 3.71 5.93 11.31
C TRP A 50 5.18 6.16 10.91
N LYS A 51 6.13 5.45 11.51
CA LYS A 51 7.56 5.49 11.14
C LYS A 51 7.86 4.74 9.84
N THR A 52 7.14 3.67 9.58
CA THR A 52 7.36 2.76 8.44
C THR A 52 6.40 3.05 7.29
N ILE A 53 5.21 3.60 7.58
CA ILE A 53 4.20 3.96 6.59
C ILE A 53 4.74 4.99 5.60
N SER A 54 5.64 5.89 6.06
CA SER A 54 6.31 6.85 5.20
C SER A 54 7.14 6.15 4.13
N PHE A 55 7.80 5.03 4.45
CA PHE A 55 8.58 4.28 3.47
C PHE A 55 7.70 3.36 2.62
N MET A 56 6.95 2.46 3.25
CA MET A 56 6.12 1.50 2.49
C MET A 56 4.97 2.18 1.78
N GLY A 57 4.28 3.09 2.46
CA GLY A 57 3.17 3.82 1.86
C GLY A 57 3.59 4.67 0.67
N LEU A 58 4.69 5.40 0.77
CA LEU A 58 5.22 6.20 -0.34
C LEU A 58 5.77 5.32 -1.46
N PHE A 59 6.53 4.27 -1.13
CA PHE A 59 7.08 3.36 -2.13
C PHE A 59 5.96 2.67 -2.93
N GLU A 60 4.94 2.18 -2.25
CA GLU A 60 3.77 1.57 -2.87
C GLU A 60 3.00 2.56 -3.75
N MET A 61 2.77 3.78 -3.24
CA MET A 61 2.13 4.85 -4.02
C MET A 61 2.93 5.23 -5.27
N ILE A 62 4.27 5.33 -5.16
CA ILE A 62 5.14 5.62 -6.30
C ILE A 62 5.02 4.51 -7.34
N TYR A 63 5.10 3.25 -6.91
CA TYR A 63 5.01 2.13 -7.82
C TYR A 63 3.65 2.04 -8.51
N VAL A 64 2.55 2.14 -7.75
CA VAL A 64 1.18 2.15 -8.28
C VAL A 64 1.00 3.31 -9.24
N SER A 65 1.51 4.49 -8.90
CA SER A 65 1.43 5.67 -9.75
C SER A 65 2.17 5.47 -11.06
N PHE A 66 3.38 4.91 -11.02
CA PHE A 66 4.17 4.63 -12.22
C PHE A 66 3.45 3.65 -13.15
N VAL A 67 2.99 2.52 -12.63
CA VAL A 67 2.24 1.52 -13.41
C VAL A 67 0.94 2.11 -13.95
N SER A 68 0.24 2.90 -13.14
CA SER A 68 -1.02 3.55 -13.50
C SER A 68 -0.85 4.55 -14.63
N ILE A 69 0.18 5.38 -14.59
CA ILE A 69 0.49 6.36 -15.65
C ILE A 69 0.71 5.66 -17.00
N VAL A 70 1.40 4.52 -17.02
CA VAL A 70 1.60 3.75 -18.25
C VAL A 70 0.26 3.28 -18.84
N ILE A 71 -0.65 2.84 -17.96
CA ILE A 71 -2.00 2.40 -18.37
C ILE A 71 -2.86 3.56 -18.83
N ILE A 72 -2.84 4.67 -18.08
CA ILE A 72 -3.61 5.87 -18.38
C ILE A 72 -3.18 6.46 -19.74
N LYS A 73 -1.87 6.65 -19.95
CA LYS A 73 -1.32 7.12 -21.23
C LYS A 73 -1.79 6.27 -22.40
N ARG A 74 -1.82 4.95 -22.22
CA ARG A 74 -2.25 4.03 -23.29
C ARG A 74 -3.74 4.10 -23.56
N ASN A 75 -4.56 4.41 -22.56
CA ASN A 75 -6.02 4.33 -22.66
C ASN A 75 -6.69 5.69 -22.88
N MET A 76 -6.07 6.79 -22.47
CA MET A 76 -6.61 8.15 -22.61
C MET A 76 -6.03 8.88 -23.85
N THR A 77 -5.89 8.17 -24.97
CA THR A 77 -5.53 8.79 -26.25
C THR A 77 -6.79 9.25 -27.00
N LEU A 78 -6.67 10.33 -27.78
CA LEU A 78 -7.78 10.85 -28.59
C LEU A 78 -8.41 9.78 -29.48
N ASN A 79 -7.60 8.94 -30.11
CA ASN A 79 -8.09 7.85 -30.95
C ASN A 79 -8.97 6.84 -30.19
N ARG A 80 -8.70 6.63 -28.91
CA ARG A 80 -9.51 5.73 -28.09
C ARG A 80 -10.77 6.41 -27.56
N ILE A 81 -10.75 7.72 -27.34
CA ILE A 81 -11.96 8.47 -26.97
C ILE A 81 -13.01 8.33 -28.07
N VAL A 82 -12.58 8.46 -29.33
CA VAL A 82 -13.44 8.25 -30.50
C VAL A 82 -13.96 6.81 -30.57
N LEU A 83 -13.11 5.82 -30.33
CA LEU A 83 -13.48 4.40 -30.32
C LEU A 83 -14.53 4.05 -29.25
N TYR A 84 -14.48 4.70 -28.08
CA TYR A 84 -15.45 4.45 -27.00
C TYR A 84 -16.78 5.20 -27.17
N GLN A 85 -16.89 6.09 -28.15
CA GLN A 85 -18.09 6.88 -28.47
C GLN A 85 -18.67 7.70 -27.30
N SER A 86 -18.14 7.56 -26.09
CA SER A 86 -18.53 8.38 -24.93
C SER A 86 -17.40 8.42 -23.89
N MET A 87 -17.25 9.58 -23.26
CA MET A 87 -16.34 9.81 -22.13
C MET A 87 -16.61 8.85 -20.96
N GLY A 88 -17.87 8.63 -20.64
CA GLY A 88 -18.23 7.75 -19.52
C GLY A 88 -17.86 6.29 -19.73
N LYS A 89 -17.89 5.78 -20.97
CA LYS A 89 -17.41 4.43 -21.28
C LYS A 89 -15.90 4.32 -21.12
N MET A 90 -15.17 5.34 -21.57
CA MET A 90 -13.72 5.41 -21.42
C MET A 90 -13.31 5.45 -19.94
N TRP A 91 -13.95 6.30 -19.14
CA TRP A 91 -13.71 6.39 -17.69
C TRP A 91 -13.95 5.07 -16.98
N ARG A 92 -15.09 4.42 -17.23
CA ARG A 92 -15.41 3.11 -16.65
C ARG A 92 -14.35 2.06 -17.01
N TYR A 93 -13.85 2.08 -18.24
CA TYR A 93 -12.79 1.16 -18.65
C TYR A 93 -11.47 1.44 -17.94
N CYS A 94 -11.07 2.71 -17.81
CA CYS A 94 -9.85 3.09 -17.07
C CYS A 94 -9.95 2.67 -15.60
N ILE A 95 -11.08 2.97 -14.94
CA ILE A 95 -11.30 2.61 -13.53
C ILE A 95 -11.27 1.08 -13.33
N LYS A 96 -11.96 0.31 -14.17
CA LYS A 96 -11.93 -1.16 -14.07
C LYS A 96 -10.52 -1.75 -14.19
N ARG A 97 -9.67 -1.18 -15.03
CA ARG A 97 -8.27 -1.63 -15.12
C ARG A 97 -7.43 -1.23 -13.91
N GLY A 98 -7.70 -0.07 -13.35
CA GLY A 98 -7.03 0.38 -12.14
C GLY A 98 -7.37 -0.47 -10.93
N ILE A 99 -8.64 -0.86 -10.76
CA ILE A 99 -9.08 -1.73 -9.67
C ILE A 99 -8.23 -3.01 -9.60
N LEU A 100 -7.89 -3.60 -10.73
CA LEU A 100 -7.09 -4.82 -10.77
C LEU A 100 -5.69 -4.64 -10.15
N ILE A 101 -5.05 -3.49 -10.39
CA ILE A 101 -3.71 -3.19 -9.87
C ILE A 101 -3.79 -2.84 -8.39
N THR A 102 -4.76 -2.00 -8.03
CA THR A 102 -4.96 -1.55 -6.64
C THR A 102 -5.44 -2.66 -5.71
N LEU A 103 -6.01 -3.75 -6.24
CA LEU A 103 -6.29 -4.96 -5.50
C LEU A 103 -5.09 -5.89 -5.37
N LEU A 104 -4.36 -6.08 -6.48
CA LEU A 104 -3.31 -7.10 -6.55
C LEU A 104 -2.10 -6.73 -5.67
N ILE A 105 -1.73 -5.46 -5.61
CA ILE A 105 -0.56 -5.01 -4.85
C ILE A 105 -0.75 -5.20 -3.34
N PRO A 106 -1.84 -4.70 -2.69
CA PRO A 106 -2.07 -4.95 -1.27
C PRO A 106 -2.22 -6.43 -0.91
N VAL A 107 -2.85 -7.22 -1.78
CA VAL A 107 -2.97 -8.67 -1.55
C VAL A 107 -1.60 -9.34 -1.55
N VAL A 108 -0.72 -8.99 -2.49
CA VAL A 108 0.65 -9.52 -2.53
C VAL A 108 1.44 -9.06 -1.30
N ASN A 109 1.33 -7.80 -0.88
CA ASN A 109 1.97 -7.31 0.34
C ASN A 109 1.46 -8.05 1.57
N CYS A 110 0.16 -8.23 1.70
CA CYS A 110 -0.46 -9.00 2.78
C CYS A 110 0.11 -10.42 2.84
N LEU A 111 0.21 -11.11 1.71
CA LEU A 111 0.80 -12.44 1.63
C LEU A 111 2.27 -12.46 2.07
N ILE A 112 3.07 -11.49 1.64
CA ILE A 112 4.49 -11.40 2.04
C ILE A 112 4.59 -11.17 3.56
N ILE A 113 3.77 -10.28 4.12
CA ILE A 113 3.74 -9.99 5.55
C ILE A 113 3.38 -11.26 6.34
N LEU A 114 2.30 -11.95 5.95
CA LEU A 114 1.85 -13.17 6.62
C LEU A 114 2.87 -14.31 6.52
N LEU A 115 3.49 -14.50 5.36
CA LEU A 115 4.55 -15.51 5.19
C LEU A 115 5.78 -15.19 6.06
N THR A 116 6.12 -13.91 6.18
CA THR A 116 7.23 -13.47 7.05
C THR A 116 6.88 -13.70 8.52
N ALA A 117 5.66 -13.36 8.94
CA ALA A 117 5.17 -13.59 10.29
C ALA A 117 5.20 -15.09 10.67
N LEU A 118 4.74 -15.95 9.76
CA LEU A 118 4.80 -17.42 9.93
C LEU A 118 6.24 -17.92 10.09
N ARG A 119 7.15 -17.44 9.26
CA ARG A 119 8.56 -17.80 9.31
C ARG A 119 9.20 -17.42 10.65
N GLU A 120 8.82 -16.28 11.23
CA GLU A 120 9.34 -15.80 12.51
C GLU A 120 8.63 -16.44 13.72
N GLY A 121 7.67 -17.33 13.50
CA GLY A 121 6.94 -18.05 14.56
C GLY A 121 5.87 -17.22 15.24
N ALA A 122 5.24 -16.29 14.53
CA ALA A 122 4.15 -15.48 15.04
C ALA A 122 2.93 -16.34 15.44
N VAL A 123 2.33 -16.03 16.57
CA VAL A 123 1.14 -16.70 17.06
C VAL A 123 -0.11 -16.24 16.30
N PHE A 124 -1.01 -17.15 16.00
CA PHE A 124 -2.28 -16.83 15.33
C PHE A 124 -3.27 -16.04 16.22
N GLY A 125 -3.15 -16.16 17.52
CA GLY A 125 -4.01 -15.46 18.48
C GLY A 125 -3.71 -13.96 18.55
N CYS A 126 -4.70 -13.15 18.87
CA CYS A 126 -4.52 -11.73 19.13
C CYS A 126 -4.01 -11.51 20.57
N ASN A 127 -2.84 -10.91 20.72
CA ASN A 127 -2.23 -10.62 22.02
C ASN A 127 -2.25 -9.12 22.38
N TRP A 128 -3.09 -8.34 21.74
CA TRP A 128 -3.07 -6.87 21.84
C TRP A 128 -3.35 -6.33 23.25
N ASN A 129 -4.05 -7.11 24.09
CA ASN A 129 -4.33 -6.73 25.47
C ASN A 129 -3.21 -7.13 26.45
N VAL A 130 -2.19 -7.87 25.98
CA VAL A 130 -1.06 -8.26 26.83
C VAL A 130 -0.11 -7.08 27.00
N THR A 131 0.35 -6.88 28.24
CA THR A 131 1.39 -5.88 28.55
C THR A 131 2.65 -6.16 27.76
N GLY A 132 3.13 -5.15 26.99
CA GLY A 132 4.27 -5.31 26.12
C GLY A 132 3.93 -5.70 24.67
N SER A 133 2.65 -5.85 24.30
CA SER A 133 2.26 -5.99 22.89
C SER A 133 2.52 -4.71 22.13
N LEU A 134 2.76 -4.84 20.82
CA LEU A 134 2.99 -3.69 19.94
C LEU A 134 1.79 -2.72 19.95
N ALA A 135 0.59 -3.25 19.88
CA ALA A 135 -0.63 -2.44 19.91
C ALA A 135 -0.79 -1.66 21.21
N LYS A 136 -0.43 -2.24 22.37
CA LYS A 136 -0.55 -1.56 23.67
C LYS A 136 0.51 -0.48 23.88
N THR A 137 1.65 -0.57 23.20
CA THR A 137 2.64 0.52 23.19
C THR A 137 2.21 1.71 22.35
N TRP A 138 1.36 1.50 21.36
CA TRP A 138 0.83 2.59 20.53
C TRP A 138 -0.42 3.22 21.11
N ILE A 139 -1.26 2.42 21.77
CA ILE A 139 -2.51 2.87 22.38
C ILE A 139 -2.54 2.40 23.85
N PRO A 140 -1.76 3.03 24.73
CA PRO A 140 -1.53 2.53 26.09
C PRO A 140 -2.77 2.60 27.00
N TYR A 141 -3.75 3.45 26.66
CA TYR A 141 -4.86 3.79 27.57
C TYR A 141 -6.20 3.13 27.22
N HIS A 142 -6.29 2.41 26.12
CA HIS A 142 -7.55 1.77 25.72
C HIS A 142 -7.43 0.24 25.71
N GLU A 143 -8.46 -0.42 26.23
CA GLU A 143 -8.66 -1.84 25.94
C GLU A 143 -9.05 -1.98 24.49
N LEU A 144 -8.19 -2.67 23.74
CA LEU A 144 -8.45 -2.92 22.33
C LEU A 144 -9.48 -4.04 22.23
N ALA A 145 -10.69 -3.68 21.83
CA ALA A 145 -11.82 -4.61 21.68
C ALA A 145 -11.64 -5.66 20.57
N TYR A 146 -10.49 -5.68 19.89
CA TYR A 146 -10.22 -6.60 18.78
C TYR A 146 -9.58 -7.89 19.28
N GLU A 147 -10.40 -8.90 19.45
CA GLU A 147 -9.96 -10.26 19.80
C GLU A 147 -9.64 -11.10 18.54
N ASN A 148 -10.12 -10.68 17.38
CA ASN A 148 -10.02 -11.45 16.15
C ASN A 148 -8.95 -10.89 15.20
N THR A 149 -7.78 -11.55 15.20
CA THR A 149 -6.65 -11.23 14.30
C THR A 149 -7.05 -11.18 12.83
N PHE A 150 -7.92 -12.09 12.40
CA PHE A 150 -8.37 -12.13 11.00
C PHE A 150 -9.17 -10.89 10.61
N ALA A 151 -10.06 -10.43 11.47
CA ALA A 151 -10.85 -9.22 11.23
C ALA A 151 -9.95 -7.98 11.09
N VAL A 152 -8.91 -7.88 11.91
CA VAL A 152 -7.94 -6.78 11.84
C VAL A 152 -7.16 -6.80 10.52
N ILE A 153 -6.64 -7.97 10.12
CA ILE A 153 -5.90 -8.11 8.86
C ILE A 153 -6.79 -7.75 7.66
N VAL A 154 -8.03 -8.22 7.65
CA VAL A 154 -8.99 -7.91 6.57
C VAL A 154 -9.30 -6.41 6.54
N LEU A 155 -9.52 -5.78 7.70
CA LEU A 155 -9.79 -4.34 7.79
C LEU A 155 -8.61 -3.52 7.23
N MET A 156 -7.39 -3.84 7.65
CA MET A 156 -6.18 -3.17 7.19
C MET A 156 -5.97 -3.35 5.69
N LEU A 157 -6.20 -4.56 5.17
CA LEU A 157 -6.14 -4.84 3.74
C LEU A 157 -7.15 -4.00 2.95
N LEU A 158 -8.39 -3.90 3.44
CA LEU A 158 -9.43 -3.09 2.81
C LEU A 158 -9.06 -1.61 2.79
N LEU A 159 -8.54 -1.09 3.91
CA LEU A 159 -8.08 0.31 3.99
C LEU A 159 -6.94 0.59 3.01
N ASP A 160 -6.01 -0.33 2.85
CA ASP A 160 -4.89 -0.18 1.90
C ASP A 160 -5.36 -0.21 0.44
N ILE A 161 -6.26 -1.14 0.11
CA ILE A 161 -6.92 -1.18 -1.22
C ILE A 161 -7.63 0.14 -1.51
N LEU A 162 -8.37 0.67 -0.55
CA LEU A 162 -9.14 1.92 -0.69
C LEU A 162 -8.22 3.11 -0.88
N ARG A 163 -7.13 3.19 -0.12
CA ARG A 163 -6.07 4.19 -0.26
C ARG A 163 -5.50 4.19 -1.67
N LEU A 164 -5.08 3.05 -2.19
CA LEU A 164 -4.51 2.94 -3.53
C LEU A 164 -5.53 3.22 -4.63
N GLN A 165 -6.79 2.86 -4.40
CA GLN A 165 -7.87 3.18 -5.33
C GLN A 165 -8.09 4.70 -5.44
N ILE A 166 -8.07 5.42 -4.32
CA ILE A 166 -8.16 6.88 -4.31
C ILE A 166 -6.99 7.50 -5.09
N VAL A 167 -5.76 7.05 -4.83
CA VAL A 167 -4.56 7.52 -5.54
C VAL A 167 -4.70 7.29 -7.05
N TYR A 168 -5.16 6.12 -7.46
CA TYR A 168 -5.38 5.81 -8.87
C TYR A 168 -6.41 6.73 -9.54
N VAL A 169 -7.55 6.94 -8.88
CA VAL A 169 -8.62 7.81 -9.41
C VAL A 169 -8.14 9.26 -9.51
N LEU A 170 -7.44 9.75 -8.49
CA LEU A 170 -6.83 11.08 -8.51
C LEU A 170 -5.81 11.23 -9.65
N LEU A 171 -4.97 10.22 -9.89
CA LEU A 171 -4.04 10.20 -11.04
C LEU A 171 -4.78 10.29 -12.37
N CYS A 172 -5.87 9.55 -12.53
CA CYS A 172 -6.70 9.61 -13.73
C CYS A 172 -7.25 11.02 -13.96
N LEU A 173 -7.78 11.66 -12.91
CA LEU A 173 -8.33 13.01 -12.95
C LEU A 173 -7.26 14.05 -13.27
N LEU A 174 -6.14 14.01 -12.56
CA LEU A 174 -5.03 14.95 -12.78
C LEU A 174 -4.43 14.80 -14.18
N TYR A 175 -4.25 13.58 -14.66
CA TYR A 175 -3.78 13.36 -16.02
C TYR A 175 -4.78 13.89 -17.06
N TRP A 176 -6.06 13.77 -16.78
CA TRP A 176 -7.09 14.33 -17.66
C TRP A 176 -7.02 15.85 -17.76
N ILE A 177 -6.78 16.51 -16.61
CA ILE A 177 -6.70 17.98 -16.53
C ILE A 177 -5.38 18.47 -17.11
N THR A 178 -4.25 17.93 -16.64
CA THR A 178 -2.90 18.45 -16.97
C THR A 178 -2.37 17.96 -18.31
N ARG A 179 -2.91 16.87 -18.84
CA ARG A 179 -2.39 16.13 -20.01
C ARG A 179 -0.91 15.73 -19.87
N SER A 180 -0.34 15.87 -18.70
CA SER A 180 1.04 15.59 -18.38
C SER A 180 1.14 14.55 -17.26
N ALA A 181 1.83 13.45 -17.54
CA ALA A 181 2.09 12.41 -16.54
C ALA A 181 3.00 12.90 -15.41
N VAL A 182 3.98 13.75 -15.76
CA VAL A 182 4.95 14.28 -14.80
C VAL A 182 4.25 15.19 -13.79
N TRP A 183 3.46 16.15 -14.26
CA TRP A 183 2.70 17.04 -13.38
C TRP A 183 1.69 16.29 -12.52
N SER A 184 0.98 15.32 -13.08
CA SER A 184 0.04 14.50 -12.30
C SER A 184 0.72 13.74 -11.17
N PHE A 185 1.91 13.18 -11.44
CA PHE A 185 2.71 12.48 -10.44
C PHE A 185 3.22 13.45 -9.36
N ILE A 186 3.81 14.59 -9.75
CA ILE A 186 4.35 15.58 -8.82
C ILE A 186 3.26 16.10 -7.87
N ILE A 187 2.08 16.43 -8.37
CA ILE A 187 0.97 16.94 -7.57
C ILE A 187 0.55 15.91 -6.51
N ILE A 188 0.39 14.65 -6.89
CA ILE A 188 0.00 13.60 -5.93
C ILE A 188 1.09 13.35 -4.90
N TYR A 189 2.34 13.26 -5.35
CA TYR A 189 3.46 13.04 -4.45
C TYR A 189 3.62 14.19 -3.44
N PHE A 190 3.52 15.43 -3.90
CA PHE A 190 3.61 16.60 -3.03
C PHE A 190 2.49 16.62 -1.98
N ASN A 191 1.25 16.32 -2.38
CA ASN A 191 0.14 16.23 -1.44
C ASN A 191 0.33 15.09 -0.42
N ALA A 192 0.81 13.93 -0.86
CA ALA A 192 1.06 12.80 0.04
C ALA A 192 2.16 13.11 1.07
N VAL A 193 3.27 13.73 0.64
CA VAL A 193 4.37 14.13 1.53
C VAL A 193 3.91 15.24 2.49
N SER A 194 3.22 16.26 2.01
CA SER A 194 2.70 17.35 2.84
C SER A 194 1.73 16.82 3.91
N TYR A 195 0.86 15.88 3.55
CA TYR A 195 -0.06 15.26 4.50
C TYR A 195 0.69 14.51 5.60
N THR A 196 1.72 13.75 5.28
CA THR A 196 2.51 13.01 6.27
C THR A 196 3.29 13.94 7.21
N HIS A 197 3.73 15.09 6.73
CA HIS A 197 4.41 16.09 7.58
C HIS A 197 3.47 16.91 8.46
N LEU A 198 2.26 17.22 7.97
CA LEU A 198 1.28 17.99 8.73
C LEU A 198 0.57 17.18 9.82
N THR A 199 0.49 15.87 9.66
CA THR A 199 -0.17 14.97 10.64
C THR A 199 0.78 14.45 11.70
N LEU A 200 2.08 14.72 11.60
CA LEU A 200 3.01 14.42 12.69
C LEU A 200 2.69 15.35 13.87
N PRO A 201 2.28 14.81 15.02
CA PRO A 201 2.07 15.65 16.18
C PRO A 201 3.40 16.32 16.54
N THR A 202 3.40 17.65 16.52
CA THR A 202 4.51 18.49 17.03
C THR A 202 4.65 18.39 18.56
N ASN A 203 4.21 17.31 19.15
CA ASN A 203 4.32 17.04 20.58
C ASN A 203 5.66 16.37 20.88
N SER A 204 6.74 17.09 20.61
CA SER A 204 8.02 16.91 21.25
C SER A 204 8.28 18.14 22.11
N LEU A 205 7.58 18.26 23.19
CA LEU A 205 7.97 19.06 24.37
C LEU A 205 7.75 18.19 25.62
#